data_02673663c0a2ef8ea2b2c2379f24f27b
#
_entry.id   02673663c0a2ef8ea2b2c2379f24f27b
#
_cell.length_a   1.000
_cell.length_b   1.000
_cell.length_c   1.000
_cell.angle_alpha   90.00
_cell.angle_beta   90.00
_cell.angle_gamma   90.00
#
_symmetry.space_group_name_H-M   'P 1'
#
loop_
_entity.id
_entity.type
_entity.pdbx_description
1 polymer ?
#
loop_
_entity_poly.entity_id
_entity_poly.type
_entity_poly.pdbx_seq_one_letter_code
_entity_poly.pdbx_strand_id
1 'polypeptide(L)' 'MYSEKEFIEAFCWMYGVSKAEADKAYMTSSEKHIEAIIDCYKSNYQKAFYED' A
#
# COMPACT_ATOMS: atom_id res chain seq x y z
N MET A 1 -1.77 -13.36 3.66
CA MET A 1 -2.76 -12.77 2.74
C MET A 1 -3.03 -11.33 3.15
N TYR A 2 -3.08 -10.43 2.18
CA TYR A 2 -3.25 -9.00 2.45
C TYR A 2 -4.67 -8.57 2.12
N SER A 3 -5.19 -7.64 2.90
CA SER A 3 -6.54 -7.16 2.70
C SER A 3 -6.57 -5.95 1.77
N GLU A 4 -7.73 -5.71 1.17
CA GLU A 4 -7.93 -4.55 0.31
C GLU A 4 -7.67 -3.25 1.08
N LYS A 5 -8.07 -3.23 2.33
CA LYS A 5 -7.89 -2.06 3.18
C LYS A 5 -6.41 -1.72 3.35
N GLU A 6 -5.59 -2.75 3.57
CA GLU A 6 -4.16 -2.54 3.72
C GLU A 6 -3.53 -1.99 2.44
N PHE A 7 -3.95 -2.52 1.31
CA PHE A 7 -3.44 -2.05 0.02
C PHE A 7 -3.83 -0.60 -0.23
N ILE A 8 -5.08 -0.27 0.03
CA ILE A 8 -5.56 1.10 -0.20
C ILE A 8 -4.77 2.08 0.68
N GLU A 9 -4.57 1.72 1.93
CA GLU A 9 -3.80 2.57 2.85
C GLU A 9 -2.37 2.75 2.35
N ALA A 10 -1.73 1.66 1.96
CA ALA A 10 -0.35 1.70 1.47
C ALA A 10 -0.25 2.50 0.18
N PHE A 11 -1.18 2.28 -0.74
CA PHE A 11 -1.16 2.95 -2.03
C PHE A 11 -1.35 4.46 -1.88
N CYS A 12 -2.30 4.84 -1.03
CA CYS A 12 -2.53 6.26 -0.79
C CYS A 12 -1.31 6.92 -0.16
N TRP A 13 -0.66 6.23 0.74
CA TRP A 13 0.52 6.74 1.39
C TRP A 13 1.67 6.92 0.41
N MET A 14 1.86 5.94 -0.46
CA MET A 14 3.00 5.95 -1.38
C MET A 14 2.85 6.92 -2.54
N TYR A 15 1.64 7.04 -3.05
CA TYR A 15 1.42 7.83 -4.26
C TYR A 15 0.62 9.11 -4.04
N GLY A 16 0.11 9.31 -2.84
CA GLY A 16 -0.64 10.52 -2.53
C GLY A 16 -1.93 10.66 -3.32
N VAL A 17 -2.57 9.55 -3.63
CA VAL A 17 -3.81 9.56 -4.40
C VAL A 17 -5.01 9.37 -3.48
N SER A 18 -6.20 9.57 -4.05
CA SER A 18 -7.43 9.42 -3.29
C SER A 18 -7.76 7.94 -3.06
N LYS A 19 -8.67 7.71 -2.13
CA LYS A 19 -9.11 6.36 -1.82
C LYS A 19 -9.75 5.69 -3.03
N ALA A 20 -10.49 6.46 -3.82
CA ALA A 20 -11.13 5.93 -5.02
C ALA A 20 -10.09 5.45 -6.04
N GLU A 21 -9.02 6.20 -6.18
CA GLU A 21 -7.93 5.83 -7.09
C GLU A 21 -7.24 4.56 -6.61
N ALA A 22 -6.99 4.48 -5.30
CA ALA A 22 -6.34 3.31 -4.74
C ALA A 22 -7.20 2.06 -4.88
N ASP A 23 -8.50 2.21 -4.70
CA ASP A 23 -9.44 1.11 -4.86
C ASP A 23 -9.42 0.58 -6.30
N LYS A 24 -9.38 1.49 -7.25
CA LYS A 24 -9.30 1.15 -8.66
C LYS A 24 -8.01 0.39 -8.96
N ALA A 25 -6.91 0.86 -8.39
CA ALA A 25 -5.62 0.21 -8.58
C ALA A 25 -5.63 -1.20 -7.99
N TYR A 26 -6.28 -1.37 -6.85
CA TYR A 26 -6.39 -2.69 -6.23
C TYR A 26 -7.07 -3.69 -7.16
N MET A 27 -8.16 -3.26 -7.80
CA MET A 27 -8.93 -4.13 -8.66
C MET A 27 -8.18 -4.53 -9.92
N THR A 28 -7.22 -3.72 -10.35
CA THR A 28 -6.46 -3.99 -11.57
C THR A 28 -5.07 -4.54 -11.31
N SER A 29 -4.69 -4.68 -10.05
CA SER A 29 -3.35 -5.15 -9.69
C SER A 29 -3.34 -6.66 -9.48
N SER A 30 -2.19 -7.27 -9.78
CA SER A 30 -2.00 -8.69 -9.51
C SER A 30 -1.71 -8.89 -8.03
N GLU A 31 -1.84 -10.14 -7.58
CA GLU A 31 -1.57 -10.46 -6.19
C GLU A 31 -0.14 -10.10 -5.79
N LYS A 32 0.81 -10.38 -6.69
CA LYS A 32 2.21 -10.07 -6.42
C LYS A 32 2.43 -8.57 -6.29
N HIS A 33 1.75 -7.80 -7.11
CA HIS A 33 1.87 -6.35 -7.07
C HIS A 33 1.30 -5.81 -5.77
N ILE A 34 0.17 -6.36 -5.34
CA ILE A 34 -0.46 -5.95 -4.09
C ILE A 34 0.47 -6.23 -2.92
N GLU A 35 1.08 -7.42 -2.89
CA GLU A 35 2.01 -7.78 -1.84
C GLU A 35 3.22 -6.85 -1.82
N ALA A 36 3.74 -6.55 -3.00
CA ALA A 36 4.92 -5.69 -3.09
C ALA A 36 4.65 -4.31 -2.55
N ILE A 37 3.49 -3.75 -2.86
CA ILE A 37 3.13 -2.41 -2.39
C ILE A 37 2.95 -2.40 -0.88
N ILE A 38 2.27 -3.39 -0.34
CA ILE A 38 2.04 -3.46 1.10
C ILE A 38 3.34 -3.67 1.85
N ASP A 39 4.19 -4.55 1.33
CA ASP A 39 5.49 -4.81 1.95
C ASP A 39 6.36 -3.55 1.94
N CYS A 40 6.35 -2.84 0.84
CA CYS A 40 7.12 -1.60 0.71
C CYS A 40 6.62 -0.56 1.72
N TYR A 41 5.31 -0.44 1.84
CA TYR A 41 4.72 0.51 2.78
C TYR A 41 5.11 0.17 4.21
N LYS A 42 4.95 -1.09 4.59
CA LYS A 42 5.26 -1.50 5.95
C LYS A 42 6.73 -1.32 6.28
N SER A 43 7.58 -1.66 5.34
CA SER A 43 9.02 -1.52 5.53
C SER A 43 9.42 -0.07 5.74
N ASN A 44 8.90 0.82 4.89
CA ASN A 44 9.22 2.23 4.99
C ASN A 44 8.59 2.89 6.21
N TYR A 45 7.37 2.50 6.51
CA TYR A 45 6.68 3.05 7.67
C TYR A 45 7.41 2.69 8.95
N GLN A 46 7.79 1.41 9.07
CA GLN A 46 8.50 0.95 10.26
C GLN A 46 9.86 1.61 10.38
N LYS A 47 10.54 1.74 9.25
CA LYS A 47 11.85 2.36 9.26
C LYS A 47 11.76 3.81 9.73
N ALA A 48 10.80 4.54 9.20
CA ALA A 48 10.61 5.95 9.60
C ALA A 48 10.26 6.05 11.08
N PHE A 49 9.50 5.09 11.56
CA PHE A 49 9.06 5.09 12.96
C PHE A 49 10.21 4.81 13.91
N TYR A 50 11.08 3.87 13.54
CA TYR A 50 12.12 3.43 14.43
C TYR A 50 13.43 4.21 14.31
N GLU A 51 13.56 5.01 13.29
CA GLU A 51 14.78 5.77 13.08
C GLU A 51 14.78 7.12 13.77
N ASP A 52 13.80 7.35 14.53
CA ASP A 52 13.73 8.58 15.29
C ASP A 52 14.68 8.57 16.49
#